data_9c7be3faa9d31f46eddcc86e92ade0f8
#
_entry.id   9c7be3faa9d31f46eddcc86e92ade0f8
#
_cell.length_a   1.000
_cell.length_b   1.000
_cell.length_c   1.000
_cell.angle_alpha   90.00
_cell.angle_beta   90.00
_cell.angle_gamma   90.00
#
_symmetry.space_group_name_H-M   'P 1'
#
loop_
_entity.id
_entity.type
_entity.pdbx_description
1 polymer ?
#
loop_
_entity_poly.entity_id
_entity_poly.type
_entity_poly.pdbx_seq_one_letter_code
_entity_poly.pdbx_strand_id
1 'polypeptide(L)'
;YYQKYYENYYIAALQEQQARFAKQQAAVADSRQNDGVLDQNEVQHELKSEVLEKVKETAEQAKRHWWFWPAISAVVVALVFFFLQYNSVVMAGVVSFISPGDSSTQTIIVGSGSNQPISTSPHVIIPKINVNAPVVYGLTDLSENNVQVALRNGPVHYPLAGATATPGQKGNTVILGHSSADVFAPGDYKFIFVQLNRLTQGDLFYLDYGKTRYAYKVVDIKSIYPNQIDQVNLGSSKAYATLITCDPPGSIAKRLLVI
;
A
#
# COMPACT_ATOMS: atom_id res chain seq x y z
N TYR A 1 18.35 -18.95 -34.71
CA TYR A 1 18.68 -20.07 -33.80
C TYR A 1 17.42 -20.82 -33.36
N TYR A 2 16.37 -20.10 -32.93
CA TYR A 2 15.11 -20.67 -32.45
C TYR A 2 14.31 -21.42 -33.55
N GLN A 3 14.28 -20.91 -34.77
CA GLN A 3 13.53 -21.50 -35.87
C GLN A 3 14.03 -22.90 -36.21
N LYS A 4 15.35 -23.10 -36.25
CA LYS A 4 15.98 -24.39 -36.52
C LYS A 4 15.77 -25.42 -35.39
N TYR A 5 15.64 -24.95 -34.16
CA TYR A 5 15.31 -25.80 -33.01
C TYR A 5 13.87 -26.35 -33.09
N TYR A 6 12.91 -25.50 -33.43
CA TYR A 6 11.52 -25.92 -33.58
C TYR A 6 11.32 -26.83 -34.82
N GLU A 7 12.00 -26.56 -35.93
CA GLU A 7 11.96 -27.44 -37.12
C GLU A 7 12.45 -28.84 -36.75
N ASN A 8 13.57 -28.99 -36.09
CA ASN A 8 14.09 -30.29 -35.65
C ASN A 8 13.15 -30.99 -34.65
N TYR A 9 12.53 -30.24 -33.74
CA TYR A 9 11.56 -30.80 -32.81
C TYR A 9 10.32 -31.36 -33.52
N TYR A 10 9.77 -30.63 -34.48
CA TYR A 10 8.61 -31.07 -35.26
C TYR A 10 8.94 -32.25 -36.17
N ILE A 11 10.13 -32.28 -36.78
CA ILE A 11 10.59 -33.41 -37.59
C ILE A 11 10.73 -34.66 -36.72
N ALA A 12 11.33 -34.57 -35.56
CA ALA A 12 11.47 -35.68 -34.62
C ALA A 12 10.11 -36.21 -34.15
N ALA A 13 9.18 -35.32 -33.80
CA ALA A 13 7.83 -35.69 -33.40
C ALA A 13 7.03 -36.38 -34.54
N LEU A 14 7.17 -35.92 -35.77
CA LEU A 14 6.56 -36.55 -36.94
C LEU A 14 7.16 -37.93 -37.22
N GLN A 15 8.49 -38.10 -37.10
CA GLN A 15 9.17 -39.40 -37.29
C GLN A 15 8.72 -40.40 -36.20
N GLU A 16 8.58 -39.96 -34.95
CA GLU A 16 8.08 -40.81 -33.86
C GLU A 16 6.61 -41.24 -34.12
N GLN A 17 5.77 -40.32 -34.57
CA GLN A 17 4.40 -40.65 -34.96
C GLN A 17 4.36 -41.67 -36.11
N GLN A 18 5.17 -41.46 -37.16
CA GLN A 18 5.25 -42.42 -38.28
C GLN A 18 5.74 -43.78 -37.81
N ALA A 19 6.74 -43.85 -36.93
CA ALA A 19 7.22 -45.12 -36.38
C ALA A 19 6.16 -45.85 -35.54
N ARG A 20 5.34 -45.10 -34.76
CA ARG A 20 4.21 -45.65 -34.02
C ARG A 20 3.12 -46.19 -34.96
N PHE A 21 2.78 -45.48 -36.04
CA PHE A 21 1.86 -45.93 -37.07
C PHE A 21 2.36 -47.18 -37.79
N ALA A 22 3.66 -47.25 -38.16
CA ALA A 22 4.24 -48.41 -38.78
C ALA A 22 4.23 -49.65 -37.85
N LYS A 23 4.53 -49.49 -36.56
CA LYS A 23 4.39 -50.56 -35.56
C LYS A 23 2.97 -51.03 -35.38
N GLN A 24 2.00 -50.13 -35.40
CA GLN A 24 0.59 -50.46 -35.29
C GLN A 24 0.09 -51.22 -36.54
N GLN A 25 0.53 -50.78 -37.73
CA GLN A 25 0.21 -51.53 -38.98
C GLN A 25 0.86 -52.91 -39.03
N ALA A 26 2.09 -53.07 -38.54
CA ALA A 26 2.77 -54.37 -38.43
C ALA A 26 2.03 -55.30 -37.42
N ALA A 27 1.59 -54.79 -36.29
CA ALA A 27 0.83 -55.55 -35.31
C ALA A 27 -0.56 -55.98 -35.83
N VAL A 28 -1.22 -55.12 -36.60
CA VAL A 28 -2.49 -55.44 -37.28
C VAL A 28 -2.30 -56.45 -38.41
N ALA A 29 -1.15 -56.42 -39.12
CA ALA A 29 -0.82 -57.40 -40.15
C ALA A 29 -0.50 -58.78 -39.56
N ASP A 30 0.15 -58.83 -38.40
CA ASP A 30 0.47 -60.09 -37.68
C ASP A 30 -0.81 -60.73 -37.07
N SER A 31 -1.73 -59.91 -36.55
CA SER A 31 -3.03 -60.40 -36.05
C SER A 31 -3.98 -60.92 -37.17
N ARG A 32 -3.82 -60.39 -38.39
CA ARG A 32 -4.60 -60.88 -39.57
C ARG A 32 -4.19 -62.26 -40.04
N GLN A 33 -3.00 -62.75 -39.68
CA GLN A 33 -2.52 -64.06 -40.04
C GLN A 33 -3.03 -65.17 -39.12
N ASN A 34 -3.61 -64.79 -37.95
CA ASN A 34 -3.96 -65.75 -36.89
C ASN A 34 -5.45 -65.84 -36.57
N ASP A 35 -6.33 -64.95 -37.06
CA ASP A 35 -7.78 -65.05 -36.80
C ASP A 35 -8.62 -64.58 -37.99
N GLY A 36 -9.69 -65.41 -38.30
CA GLY A 36 -10.61 -65.25 -39.39
C GLY A 36 -11.34 -63.90 -39.37
N VAL A 37 -11.43 -63.31 -40.55
CA VAL A 37 -12.40 -62.32 -41.05
C VAL A 37 -13.10 -61.49 -39.96
N LEU A 38 -12.44 -60.46 -39.42
CA LEU A 38 -13.11 -59.33 -38.82
C LEU A 38 -13.46 -58.31 -39.92
N ASP A 39 -14.74 -57.88 -39.92
CA ASP A 39 -15.26 -56.94 -40.90
C ASP A 39 -14.45 -55.61 -40.84
N GLN A 40 -13.82 -55.25 -41.94
CA GLN A 40 -12.98 -54.02 -42.06
C GLN A 40 -13.78 -52.73 -41.69
N ASN A 41 -15.10 -52.78 -41.81
CA ASN A 41 -15.95 -51.64 -41.49
C ASN A 41 -16.14 -51.45 -39.98
N GLU A 42 -16.12 -52.51 -39.21
CA GLU A 42 -16.31 -52.46 -37.74
C GLU A 42 -15.02 -51.92 -37.09
N VAL A 43 -13.85 -52.37 -37.51
CA VAL A 43 -12.53 -51.86 -37.02
C VAL A 43 -12.32 -50.39 -37.39
N GLN A 44 -12.75 -49.98 -38.61
CA GLN A 44 -12.68 -48.55 -38.99
C GLN A 44 -13.61 -47.67 -38.19
N HIS A 45 -14.79 -48.20 -37.81
CA HIS A 45 -15.75 -47.44 -37.01
C HIS A 45 -15.27 -47.27 -35.56
N GLU A 46 -14.68 -48.29 -34.99
CA GLU A 46 -14.13 -48.30 -33.64
C GLU A 46 -12.92 -47.35 -33.52
N LEU A 47 -11.96 -47.40 -34.50
CA LEU A 47 -10.83 -46.48 -34.59
C LEU A 47 -11.25 -45.03 -34.81
N LYS A 48 -12.29 -44.78 -35.62
CA LYS A 48 -12.81 -43.41 -35.78
C LYS A 48 -13.45 -42.88 -34.50
N SER A 49 -14.19 -43.71 -33.78
CA SER A 49 -14.81 -43.27 -32.51
C SER A 49 -13.77 -42.97 -31.44
N GLU A 50 -12.73 -43.79 -31.29
CA GLU A 50 -11.64 -43.61 -30.33
C GLU A 50 -10.82 -42.36 -30.62
N VAL A 51 -10.52 -42.11 -31.92
CA VAL A 51 -9.80 -40.90 -32.35
C VAL A 51 -10.67 -39.65 -32.11
N LEU A 52 -11.97 -39.69 -32.42
CA LEU A 52 -12.88 -38.57 -32.20
C LEU A 52 -13.04 -38.25 -30.70
N GLU A 53 -13.09 -39.27 -29.85
CA GLU A 53 -13.20 -39.10 -28.39
C GLU A 53 -11.91 -38.46 -27.82
N LYS A 54 -10.71 -38.96 -28.20
CA LYS A 54 -9.42 -38.37 -27.82
C LYS A 54 -9.25 -36.94 -28.32
N VAL A 55 -9.69 -36.63 -29.54
CA VAL A 55 -9.65 -35.27 -30.09
C VAL A 55 -10.60 -34.37 -29.35
N LYS A 56 -11.79 -34.83 -28.94
CA LYS A 56 -12.70 -34.05 -28.10
C LYS A 56 -12.12 -33.77 -26.71
N GLU A 57 -11.59 -34.77 -26.03
CA GLU A 57 -10.95 -34.59 -24.71
C GLU A 57 -9.77 -33.60 -24.75
N THR A 58 -8.90 -33.72 -25.75
CA THR A 58 -7.78 -32.79 -25.91
C THR A 58 -8.23 -31.38 -26.30
N ALA A 59 -9.29 -31.25 -27.09
CA ALA A 59 -9.85 -29.94 -27.45
C ALA A 59 -10.53 -29.26 -26.25
N GLU A 60 -11.24 -30.01 -25.40
CA GLU A 60 -11.87 -29.47 -24.20
C GLU A 60 -10.81 -29.06 -23.14
N GLN A 61 -9.76 -29.85 -22.97
CA GLN A 61 -8.63 -29.50 -22.10
C GLN A 61 -7.87 -28.26 -22.60
N ALA A 62 -7.61 -28.15 -23.91
CA ALA A 62 -6.98 -27.00 -24.51
C ALA A 62 -7.85 -25.72 -24.40
N LYS A 63 -9.16 -25.84 -24.58
CA LYS A 63 -10.12 -24.72 -24.46
C LYS A 63 -10.22 -24.23 -23.02
N ARG A 64 -10.18 -25.12 -22.03
CA ARG A 64 -10.18 -24.76 -20.61
C ARG A 64 -8.88 -24.07 -20.20
N HIS A 65 -7.71 -24.50 -20.77
CA HIS A 65 -6.41 -23.93 -20.43
C HIS A 65 -6.20 -22.56 -21.11
N TRP A 66 -6.70 -22.33 -22.30
CA TRP A 66 -6.61 -21.07 -23.03
C TRP A 66 -7.32 -19.91 -22.31
N TRP A 67 -8.47 -20.15 -21.69
CA TRP A 67 -9.23 -19.10 -21.00
C TRP A 67 -8.63 -18.72 -19.63
N PHE A 68 -7.83 -19.60 -19.09
CA PHE A 68 -7.23 -19.39 -17.77
C PHE A 68 -6.18 -18.28 -17.78
N TRP A 69 -5.33 -18.22 -18.79
CA TRP A 69 -4.27 -17.21 -18.90
C TRP A 69 -4.80 -15.77 -19.10
N PRO A 70 -5.76 -15.50 -19.99
CA PRO A 70 -6.38 -14.18 -20.10
C PRO A 70 -7.08 -13.75 -18.79
N ALA A 71 -7.75 -14.67 -18.09
CA ALA A 71 -8.39 -14.38 -16.82
C ALA A 71 -7.39 -13.98 -15.73
N ILE A 72 -6.28 -14.73 -15.61
CA ILE A 72 -5.20 -14.38 -14.68
C ILE A 72 -4.59 -13.02 -15.03
N SER A 73 -4.29 -12.77 -16.31
CA SER A 73 -3.73 -11.50 -16.73
C SER A 73 -4.67 -10.32 -16.44
N ALA A 74 -5.97 -10.47 -16.64
CA ALA A 74 -6.97 -9.45 -16.30
C ALA A 74 -7.00 -9.18 -14.79
N VAL A 75 -6.92 -10.23 -13.96
CA VAL A 75 -6.85 -10.07 -12.49
C VAL A 75 -5.57 -9.34 -12.08
N VAL A 76 -4.42 -9.71 -12.65
CA VAL A 76 -3.15 -9.05 -12.34
C VAL A 76 -3.19 -7.57 -12.72
N VAL A 77 -3.69 -7.25 -13.92
CA VAL A 77 -3.84 -5.85 -14.36
C VAL A 77 -4.78 -5.09 -13.44
N ALA A 78 -5.90 -5.68 -13.05
CA ALA A 78 -6.84 -5.06 -12.11
C ALA A 78 -6.21 -4.81 -10.73
N LEU A 79 -5.41 -5.76 -10.21
CA LEU A 79 -4.68 -5.60 -8.95
C LEU A 79 -3.62 -4.51 -9.02
N VAL A 80 -2.87 -4.44 -10.12
CA VAL A 80 -1.89 -3.37 -10.36
C VAL A 80 -2.58 -2.01 -10.44
N PHE A 81 -3.68 -1.91 -11.19
CA PHE A 81 -4.47 -0.69 -11.29
C PHE A 81 -5.03 -0.27 -9.91
N PHE A 82 -5.58 -1.22 -9.16
CA PHE A 82 -6.09 -0.98 -7.81
C PHE A 82 -4.97 -0.49 -6.88
N PHE A 83 -3.79 -1.13 -6.92
CA PHE A 83 -2.64 -0.71 -6.14
C PHE A 83 -2.18 0.71 -6.51
N LEU A 84 -2.06 1.03 -7.79
CA LEU A 84 -1.67 2.37 -8.24
C LEU A 84 -2.68 3.44 -7.80
N GLN A 85 -3.97 3.12 -7.80
CA GLN A 85 -5.02 4.05 -7.40
C GLN A 85 -5.12 4.24 -5.88
N TYR A 86 -4.86 3.18 -5.10
CA TYR A 86 -5.07 3.15 -3.65
C TYR A 86 -3.78 2.94 -2.84
N ASN A 87 -2.62 3.19 -3.45
CA ASN A 87 -1.32 2.93 -2.81
C ASN A 87 -1.18 3.65 -1.46
N SER A 88 -1.67 4.88 -1.32
CA SER A 88 -1.59 5.65 -0.07
C SER A 88 -2.39 4.99 1.08
N VAL A 89 -3.56 4.39 0.78
CA VAL A 89 -4.39 3.69 1.79
C VAL A 89 -3.72 2.39 2.20
N VAL A 90 -3.26 1.61 1.22
CA VAL A 90 -2.58 0.33 1.46
C VAL A 90 -1.32 0.55 2.29
N MET A 91 -0.48 1.52 1.89
CA MET A 91 0.76 1.83 2.59
C MET A 91 0.53 2.42 3.97
N ALA A 92 -0.50 3.26 4.17
CA ALA A 92 -0.88 3.75 5.49
C ALA A 92 -1.22 2.57 6.45
N GLY A 93 -1.96 1.58 5.96
CA GLY A 93 -2.24 0.35 6.70
C GLY A 93 -0.98 -0.45 7.05
N VAL A 94 -0.10 -0.66 6.07
CA VAL A 94 1.16 -1.38 6.26
C VAL A 94 2.07 -0.65 7.25
N VAL A 95 2.30 0.65 7.09
CA VAL A 95 3.14 1.45 7.99
C VAL A 95 2.57 1.47 9.40
N SER A 96 1.25 1.59 9.55
CA SER A 96 0.59 1.53 10.85
C SER A 96 0.77 0.18 11.55
N PHE A 97 0.92 -0.92 10.79
CA PHE A 97 1.11 -2.27 11.32
C PHE A 97 2.59 -2.58 11.63
N ILE A 98 3.51 -2.19 10.73
CA ILE A 98 4.95 -2.50 10.83
C ILE A 98 5.66 -1.60 11.84
N SER A 99 5.21 -0.35 11.98
CA SER A 99 5.73 0.62 12.97
C SER A 99 4.70 0.84 14.07
N PRO A 100 4.35 -0.19 14.86
CA PRO A 100 3.57 0.05 16.07
C PRO A 100 4.40 0.99 16.93
N GLY A 101 3.82 2.12 17.32
CA GLY A 101 4.45 3.01 18.27
C GLY A 101 4.92 2.20 19.46
N ASP A 102 6.11 2.52 19.95
CA ASP A 102 6.71 1.81 21.07
C ASP A 102 5.82 2.03 22.31
N SER A 103 5.09 1.00 22.71
CA SER A 103 4.37 0.97 23.97
C SER A 103 5.31 0.64 25.14
N SER A 104 6.55 0.26 24.84
CA SER A 104 7.59 0.26 25.86
C SER A 104 7.91 1.71 26.15
N THR A 105 7.46 2.18 27.28
CA THR A 105 7.88 3.39 27.99
C THR A 105 9.42 3.41 28.08
N GLN A 106 10.11 3.61 26.95
CA GLN A 106 11.33 4.37 27.03
C GLN A 106 10.87 5.75 27.41
N THR A 107 10.74 5.89 28.72
CA THR A 107 10.61 7.14 29.40
C THR A 107 11.62 8.07 28.76
N ILE A 108 11.17 8.86 27.76
CA ILE A 108 11.80 10.14 27.54
C ILE A 108 11.43 10.86 28.84
N ILE A 109 12.27 10.64 29.87
CA ILE A 109 12.13 11.29 31.17
C ILE A 109 12.35 12.76 30.87
N VAL A 110 11.26 13.46 30.57
CA VAL A 110 11.20 14.91 30.62
C VAL A 110 10.98 15.26 32.10
N GLY A 111 11.91 14.77 32.95
CA GLY A 111 12.16 15.38 34.21
C GLY A 111 13.03 16.60 33.92
N SER A 112 12.92 17.62 34.76
CA SER A 112 13.74 18.86 34.77
C SER A 112 15.26 18.58 34.86
N GLY A 113 15.78 17.51 34.23
CA GLY A 113 17.13 17.00 34.25
C GLY A 113 17.46 16.03 33.12
N SER A 114 16.62 15.82 32.11
CA SER A 114 17.00 14.95 30.99
C SER A 114 18.02 15.65 30.11
N ASN A 115 19.25 15.17 30.15
CA ASN A 115 20.38 15.59 29.31
C ASN A 115 20.22 15.22 27.82
N GLN A 116 19.01 15.06 27.31
CA GLN A 116 18.83 14.91 25.86
C GLN A 116 19.00 16.27 25.19
N PRO A 117 19.93 16.42 24.26
CA PRO A 117 20.15 17.69 23.60
C PRO A 117 18.86 18.14 22.92
N ILE A 118 18.40 19.31 23.27
CA ILE A 118 17.26 19.96 22.59
C ILE A 118 17.72 20.22 21.17
N SER A 119 16.91 19.81 20.19
CA SER A 119 17.21 20.08 18.80
C SER A 119 17.35 21.59 18.57
N THR A 120 18.38 21.99 17.84
CA THR A 120 18.58 23.40 17.43
C THR A 120 17.54 23.84 16.41
N SER A 121 16.94 22.90 15.70
CA SER A 121 15.83 23.12 14.75
C SER A 121 14.48 22.73 15.38
N PRO A 122 13.37 23.38 14.96
CA PRO A 122 12.06 23.02 15.44
C PRO A 122 11.71 21.55 15.14
N HIS A 123 11.18 20.84 16.15
CA HIS A 123 10.76 19.43 16.02
C HIS A 123 9.45 19.16 16.71
N VAL A 124 8.69 18.17 16.21
CA VAL A 124 7.59 17.53 16.91
C VAL A 124 8.03 16.13 17.35
N ILE A 125 7.80 15.81 18.62
CA ILE A 125 8.18 14.53 19.22
C ILE A 125 6.95 13.94 19.88
N ILE A 126 6.53 12.75 19.46
CA ILE A 126 5.36 12.03 20.00
C ILE A 126 5.83 10.61 20.34
N PRO A 127 6.31 10.35 21.57
CA PRO A 127 6.93 9.08 21.92
C PRO A 127 6.03 7.88 21.71
N LYS A 128 4.75 7.97 22.09
CA LYS A 128 3.79 6.87 22.00
C LYS A 128 3.63 6.29 20.60
N ILE A 129 3.87 7.07 19.56
CA ILE A 129 3.76 6.64 18.16
C ILE A 129 5.09 6.76 17.42
N ASN A 130 6.21 6.86 18.14
CA ASN A 130 7.57 6.94 17.63
C ASN A 130 7.78 8.03 16.56
N VAL A 131 7.17 9.20 16.76
CA VAL A 131 7.35 10.35 15.89
C VAL A 131 8.43 11.26 16.45
N ASN A 132 9.42 11.56 15.63
CA ASN A 132 10.41 12.62 15.84
C ASN A 132 10.76 13.22 14.46
N ALA A 133 10.22 14.41 14.17
CA ALA A 133 10.32 15.01 12.86
C ALA A 133 10.53 16.53 12.96
N PRO A 134 11.30 17.12 12.01
CA PRO A 134 11.43 18.56 11.91
C PRO A 134 10.10 19.21 11.58
N VAL A 135 9.83 20.37 12.14
CA VAL A 135 8.61 21.15 11.84
C VAL A 135 9.00 22.37 11.01
N VAL A 136 8.30 22.53 9.88
CA VAL A 136 8.48 23.68 9.00
C VAL A 136 7.67 24.86 9.52
N TYR A 137 8.35 25.98 9.82
CA TYR A 137 7.77 27.24 10.24
C TYR A 137 7.93 28.33 9.18
N GLY A 138 7.20 29.42 9.34
CA GLY A 138 7.39 30.62 8.51
C GLY A 138 6.68 30.57 7.16
N LEU A 139 5.65 29.71 6.99
CA LEU A 139 4.77 29.81 5.83
C LEU A 139 4.00 31.13 5.86
N THR A 140 4.24 31.95 4.83
CA THR A 140 3.54 33.23 4.62
C THR A 140 2.34 33.05 3.67
N ASP A 141 2.38 32.05 2.81
CA ASP A 141 1.32 31.68 1.89
C ASP A 141 0.82 30.28 2.25
N LEU A 142 -0.45 30.19 2.67
CA LEU A 142 -1.15 28.96 3.05
C LEU A 142 -1.94 28.35 1.89
N SER A 143 -1.62 28.72 0.64
CA SER A 143 -2.17 28.03 -0.52
C SER A 143 -1.86 26.53 -0.47
N GLU A 144 -2.77 25.73 -0.99
CA GLU A 144 -2.64 24.27 -0.95
C GLU A 144 -1.29 23.80 -1.53
N ASN A 145 -0.86 24.38 -2.65
CA ASN A 145 0.40 24.02 -3.28
C ASN A 145 1.61 24.28 -2.37
N ASN A 146 1.68 25.45 -1.72
CA ASN A 146 2.78 25.81 -0.84
C ASN A 146 2.81 24.94 0.42
N VAL A 147 1.64 24.65 0.98
CA VAL A 147 1.51 23.73 2.12
C VAL A 147 1.96 22.33 1.73
N GLN A 148 1.56 21.81 0.57
CA GLN A 148 2.00 20.49 0.07
C GLN A 148 3.52 20.43 -0.16
N VAL A 149 4.10 21.50 -0.69
CA VAL A 149 5.57 21.58 -0.84
C VAL A 149 6.28 21.58 0.51
N ALA A 150 5.76 22.32 1.48
CA ALA A 150 6.34 22.36 2.83
C ALA A 150 6.23 21.01 3.56
N LEU A 151 5.11 20.31 3.41
CA LEU A 151 4.86 18.98 4.00
C LEU A 151 5.82 17.89 3.49
N ARG A 152 6.51 18.10 2.37
CA ARG A 152 7.59 17.22 1.90
C ARG A 152 8.77 17.16 2.87
N ASN A 153 9.01 18.26 3.58
CA ASN A 153 10.15 18.45 4.49
C ASN A 153 9.80 18.20 5.96
N GLY A 154 8.54 17.96 6.29
CA GLY A 154 8.09 17.68 7.66
C GLY A 154 6.68 18.19 7.93
N PRO A 155 6.12 17.92 9.11
CA PRO A 155 4.94 18.62 9.60
C PRO A 155 5.13 20.13 9.55
N VAL A 156 4.03 20.86 9.37
CA VAL A 156 4.05 22.29 9.11
C VAL A 156 3.34 23.05 10.24
N HIS A 157 3.96 24.09 10.77
CA HIS A 157 3.22 25.08 11.54
C HIS A 157 2.23 25.80 10.63
N TYR A 158 0.94 25.61 10.91
CA TYR A 158 -0.16 26.07 10.06
C TYR A 158 -0.98 27.13 10.78
N PRO A 159 -0.61 28.41 10.68
CA PRO A 159 -1.30 29.49 11.39
C PRO A 159 -2.66 29.74 10.78
N LEU A 160 -3.70 29.36 11.52
CA LEU A 160 -5.11 29.60 11.18
C LEU A 160 -5.63 30.84 11.92
N ALA A 161 -6.70 31.44 11.41
CA ALA A 161 -7.35 32.58 12.07
C ALA A 161 -7.74 32.21 13.50
N GLY A 162 -7.24 32.98 14.48
CA GLY A 162 -7.44 32.69 15.89
C GLY A 162 -6.55 31.62 16.50
N ALA A 163 -5.65 31.01 15.72
CA ALA A 163 -4.73 29.94 16.13
C ALA A 163 -3.34 30.14 15.48
N THR A 164 -2.69 31.26 15.79
CA THR A 164 -1.40 31.69 15.19
C THR A 164 -0.24 31.62 16.17
N ALA A 165 -0.44 31.10 17.37
CA ALA A 165 0.58 31.04 18.39
C ALA A 165 1.75 30.11 17.97
N THR A 166 2.95 30.45 18.45
CA THR A 166 4.10 29.53 18.42
C THR A 166 4.22 28.80 19.77
N PRO A 167 4.96 27.68 19.84
CA PRO A 167 5.07 26.90 21.08
C PRO A 167 5.44 27.76 22.29
N GLY A 168 4.72 27.57 23.40
CA GLY A 168 4.89 28.31 24.63
C GLY A 168 4.13 29.63 24.71
N GLN A 169 3.64 30.18 23.62
CA GLN A 169 2.80 31.38 23.61
C GLN A 169 1.35 31.05 23.99
N LYS A 170 0.66 32.03 24.60
CA LYS A 170 -0.79 31.94 24.80
C LYS A 170 -1.53 31.91 23.47
N GLY A 171 -2.49 31.01 23.34
CA GLY A 171 -3.18 30.71 22.09
C GLY A 171 -2.96 29.26 21.66
N ASN A 172 -3.23 28.93 20.40
CA ASN A 172 -3.08 27.57 19.87
C ASN A 172 -2.00 27.53 18.79
N THR A 173 -1.02 26.65 18.99
CA THR A 173 -0.01 26.29 18.01
C THR A 173 -0.54 25.14 17.17
N VAL A 174 -0.77 25.33 15.89
CA VAL A 174 -1.33 24.29 14.99
C VAL A 174 -0.20 23.66 14.17
N ILE A 175 -0.07 22.34 14.25
CA ILE A 175 0.89 21.55 13.50
C ILE A 175 0.12 20.58 12.59
N LEU A 176 0.25 20.78 11.28
CA LEU A 176 -0.37 19.93 10.25
C LEU A 176 0.63 18.90 9.73
N GLY A 177 0.20 17.64 9.58
CA GLY A 177 1.02 16.58 9.00
C GLY A 177 0.18 15.57 8.23
N HIS A 178 0.79 14.84 7.31
CA HIS A 178 0.14 13.80 6.55
C HIS A 178 -0.19 12.57 7.39
N SER A 179 -1.41 12.01 7.24
CA SER A 179 -1.72 10.65 7.68
C SER A 179 -1.39 9.62 6.59
N SER A 180 -1.50 10.04 5.33
CA SER A 180 -1.11 9.27 4.16
C SER A 180 -0.93 10.22 2.97
N ALA A 181 0.05 9.94 2.14
CA ALA A 181 0.24 10.57 0.85
C ALA A 181 0.63 9.52 -0.18
N ASP A 182 0.56 9.88 -1.46
CA ASP A 182 1.00 9.00 -2.54
C ASP A 182 2.47 8.60 -2.32
N VAL A 183 2.74 7.28 -2.35
CA VAL A 183 4.10 6.74 -2.14
C VAL A 183 5.08 7.21 -3.21
N PHE A 184 4.60 7.55 -4.39
CA PHE A 184 5.41 8.07 -5.49
C PHE A 184 5.59 9.59 -5.44
N ALA A 185 4.84 10.31 -4.60
CA ALA A 185 5.03 11.74 -4.40
C ALA A 185 6.40 12.02 -3.75
N PRO A 186 7.04 13.16 -4.01
CA PRO A 186 8.28 13.52 -3.34
C PRO A 186 8.06 13.82 -1.85
N GLY A 187 9.11 13.58 -1.02
CA GLY A 187 9.13 13.85 0.42
C GLY A 187 9.13 12.59 1.29
N ASP A 188 9.65 12.73 2.51
CA ASP A 188 9.89 11.59 3.42
C ASP A 188 8.81 11.45 4.51
N TYR A 189 7.99 12.47 4.72
CA TYR A 189 7.04 12.55 5.84
C TYR A 189 5.60 12.21 5.46
N LYS A 190 5.40 11.32 4.47
CA LYS A 190 4.11 10.95 3.89
C LYS A 190 3.12 10.32 4.87
N PHE A 191 3.63 9.68 5.92
CA PHE A 191 2.85 8.91 6.91
C PHE A 191 3.14 9.36 8.35
N ILE A 192 3.68 10.56 8.52
CA ILE A 192 4.21 10.99 9.81
C ILE A 192 3.15 10.99 10.93
N PHE A 193 1.89 11.30 10.61
CA PHE A 193 0.78 11.29 11.54
C PHE A 193 -0.23 10.17 11.29
N VAL A 194 0.17 9.09 10.58
CA VAL A 194 -0.71 7.95 10.28
C VAL A 194 -1.27 7.28 11.55
N GLN A 195 -0.52 7.31 12.65
CA GLN A 195 -0.90 6.70 13.93
C GLN A 195 -1.40 7.72 14.96
N LEU A 196 -1.69 8.95 14.56
CA LEU A 196 -2.11 10.01 15.51
C LEU A 196 -3.39 9.64 16.26
N ASN A 197 -4.25 8.80 15.67
CA ASN A 197 -5.46 8.27 16.29
C ASN A 197 -5.21 7.28 17.44
N ARG A 198 -3.96 6.84 17.67
CA ARG A 198 -3.59 6.01 18.83
C ARG A 198 -3.34 6.82 20.11
N LEU A 199 -3.23 8.13 19.98
CA LEU A 199 -3.13 8.99 21.16
C LEU A 199 -4.44 8.97 21.94
N THR A 200 -4.31 9.13 23.24
CA THR A 200 -5.41 9.18 24.20
C THR A 200 -5.23 10.38 25.12
N GLN A 201 -6.30 10.82 25.75
CA GLN A 201 -6.20 11.87 26.77
C GLN A 201 -5.19 11.47 27.86
N GLY A 202 -4.33 12.41 28.20
CA GLY A 202 -3.24 12.20 29.14
C GLY A 202 -1.89 11.92 28.53
N ASP A 203 -1.82 11.49 27.26
CA ASP A 203 -0.56 11.28 26.55
C ASP A 203 0.22 12.59 26.40
N LEU A 204 1.54 12.47 26.28
CA LEU A 204 2.42 13.62 26.12
C LEU A 204 3.00 13.66 24.71
N PHE A 205 3.10 14.87 24.20
CA PHE A 205 3.93 15.19 23.03
C PHE A 205 4.71 16.48 23.27
N TYR A 206 5.75 16.70 22.49
CA TYR A 206 6.67 17.81 22.68
C TYR A 206 6.86 18.57 21.39
N LEU A 207 7.04 19.87 21.52
CA LEU A 207 7.43 20.75 20.44
C LEU A 207 8.73 21.45 20.85
N ASP A 208 9.80 21.19 20.10
CA ASP A 208 11.06 21.92 20.22
C ASP A 208 10.98 23.19 19.37
N TYR A 209 11.15 24.35 19.96
CA TYR A 209 11.11 25.63 19.26
C TYR A 209 11.97 26.65 20.00
N GLY A 210 12.77 27.44 19.27
CA GLY A 210 13.61 28.47 19.87
C GLY A 210 14.58 27.93 20.93
N LYS A 211 15.14 26.73 20.74
CA LYS A 211 16.03 26.02 21.69
C LYS A 211 15.35 25.65 23.02
N THR A 212 14.02 25.60 23.04
CA THR A 212 13.24 25.23 24.23
C THR A 212 12.31 24.06 23.86
N ARG A 213 12.19 23.07 24.75
CA ARG A 213 11.23 21.98 24.63
C ARG A 213 9.98 22.30 25.41
N TYR A 214 8.86 22.37 24.72
CA TYR A 214 7.54 22.57 25.30
C TYR A 214 6.81 21.23 25.37
N ALA A 215 6.38 20.84 26.58
CA ALA A 215 5.60 19.64 26.80
C ALA A 215 4.10 19.98 26.78
N TYR A 216 3.34 19.22 25.99
CA TYR A 216 1.90 19.31 25.89
C TYR A 216 1.27 18.00 26.31
N LYS A 217 0.17 18.08 27.04
CA LYS A 217 -0.62 16.93 27.47
C LYS A 217 -1.93 16.89 26.67
N VAL A 218 -2.23 15.80 26.02
CA VAL A 218 -3.47 15.62 25.27
C VAL A 218 -4.67 15.77 26.19
N VAL A 219 -5.55 16.70 25.87
CA VAL A 219 -6.78 17.01 26.63
C VAL A 219 -8.05 16.69 25.85
N ASP A 220 -7.99 16.70 24.51
CA ASP A 220 -9.13 16.39 23.66
C ASP A 220 -8.66 15.76 22.34
N ILE A 221 -9.49 14.86 21.81
CA ILE A 221 -9.27 14.22 20.50
C ILE A 221 -10.60 14.18 19.80
N LYS A 222 -10.67 14.80 18.61
CA LYS A 222 -11.91 14.84 17.84
C LYS A 222 -11.66 14.81 16.34
N SER A 223 -12.62 14.25 15.63
CA SER A 223 -12.63 14.26 14.17
C SER A 223 -13.67 15.26 13.67
N ILE A 224 -13.25 16.20 12.85
CA ILE A 224 -14.08 17.30 12.33
C ILE A 224 -14.13 17.28 10.81
N TYR A 225 -15.14 17.90 10.20
CA TYR A 225 -15.13 18.18 8.77
C TYR A 225 -14.23 19.39 8.44
N PRO A 226 -13.66 19.48 7.23
CA PRO A 226 -12.78 20.59 6.85
C PRO A 226 -13.39 21.98 7.01
N ASN A 227 -14.69 22.12 6.85
CA ASN A 227 -15.43 23.40 7.04
C ASN A 227 -15.61 23.78 8.52
N GLN A 228 -15.20 22.92 9.46
CA GLN A 228 -15.27 23.16 10.90
C GLN A 228 -13.89 23.48 11.49
N ILE A 229 -12.94 23.87 10.66
CA ILE A 229 -11.53 24.09 11.08
C ILE A 229 -11.39 25.26 12.07
N ASP A 230 -12.37 26.15 12.16
CA ASP A 230 -12.48 27.20 13.17
C ASP A 230 -12.46 26.65 14.61
N GLN A 231 -12.79 25.37 14.81
CA GLN A 231 -12.71 24.71 16.12
C GLN A 231 -11.28 24.59 16.69
N VAL A 232 -10.25 24.92 15.91
CA VAL A 232 -8.86 25.07 16.42
C VAL A 232 -8.65 26.37 17.17
N ASN A 233 -9.58 27.31 17.09
CA ASN A 233 -9.52 28.55 17.86
C ASN A 233 -9.95 28.27 19.31
N LEU A 234 -8.98 27.95 20.16
CA LEU A 234 -9.20 27.61 21.59
C LEU A 234 -9.12 28.81 22.51
N GLY A 235 -9.11 30.02 21.93
CA GLY A 235 -8.89 31.25 22.69
C GLY A 235 -7.43 31.42 23.12
N SER A 236 -7.17 32.49 23.89
CA SER A 236 -5.80 32.93 24.25
C SER A 236 -5.51 32.90 25.75
N SER A 237 -6.30 32.17 26.55
CA SER A 237 -6.09 32.10 28.00
C SER A 237 -4.89 31.25 28.41
N LYS A 238 -4.61 30.18 27.67
CA LYS A 238 -3.53 29.21 27.90
C LYS A 238 -2.72 28.98 26.63
N ALA A 239 -1.57 28.32 26.76
CA ALA A 239 -0.81 27.83 25.64
C ALA A 239 -1.32 26.44 25.28
N TYR A 240 -1.95 26.32 24.12
CA TYR A 240 -2.39 25.06 23.51
C TYR A 240 -1.52 24.67 22.33
N ALA A 241 -1.54 23.41 22.01
CA ALA A 241 -1.02 22.91 20.73
C ALA A 241 -2.02 21.90 20.14
N THR A 242 -2.25 21.97 18.85
CA THR A 242 -3.13 21.04 18.12
C THR A 242 -2.37 20.38 16.98
N LEU A 243 -2.31 19.05 17.02
CA LEU A 243 -1.82 18.25 15.91
C LEU A 243 -2.98 17.91 14.99
N ILE A 244 -2.83 18.15 13.69
CA ILE A 244 -3.89 17.93 12.69
C ILE A 244 -3.41 16.98 11.61
N THR A 245 -4.27 16.03 11.25
CA THR A 245 -4.05 15.13 10.11
C THR A 245 -5.37 14.78 9.43
N CYS A 246 -5.30 14.12 8.26
CA CYS A 246 -6.49 13.58 7.59
C CYS A 246 -7.04 12.36 8.32
N ASP A 247 -8.37 12.18 8.34
CA ASP A 247 -9.07 11.10 9.01
C ASP A 247 -10.23 10.54 8.16
N PRO A 248 -10.33 9.21 7.97
CA PRO A 248 -9.30 8.21 8.25
C PRO A 248 -8.07 8.35 7.32
N PRO A 249 -6.93 7.71 7.66
CA PRO A 249 -5.79 7.68 6.76
C PRO A 249 -6.17 7.21 5.35
N GLY A 250 -5.68 7.91 4.33
CA GLY A 250 -6.08 7.68 2.92
C GLY A 250 -7.33 8.41 2.47
N SER A 251 -7.99 9.16 3.36
CA SER A 251 -9.18 9.95 3.06
C SER A 251 -8.97 11.42 3.43
N ILE A 252 -9.55 12.31 2.64
CA ILE A 252 -9.57 13.75 2.92
C ILE A 252 -10.90 14.22 3.53
N ALA A 253 -11.81 13.27 3.84
CA ALA A 253 -13.17 13.56 4.26
C ALA A 253 -13.24 14.35 5.58
N LYS A 254 -12.37 14.02 6.53
CA LYS A 254 -12.32 14.65 7.85
C LYS A 254 -10.88 15.01 8.25
N ARG A 255 -10.77 15.70 9.36
CA ARG A 255 -9.51 16.03 10.03
C ARG A 255 -9.54 15.53 11.47
N LEU A 256 -8.55 14.75 11.86
CA LEU A 256 -8.30 14.39 13.25
C LEU A 256 -7.55 15.55 13.91
N LEU A 257 -8.07 16.01 15.03
CA LEU A 257 -7.45 16.99 15.90
C LEU A 257 -7.07 16.31 17.21
N VAL A 258 -5.81 16.46 17.61
CA VAL A 258 -5.30 16.08 18.93
C VAL A 258 -4.83 17.37 19.61
N ILE A 259 -5.52 17.74 20.68
CA ILE A 259 -5.35 19.03 21.38
C ILE A 259 -4.67 18.80 22.71
#